data_e3d324c114a4f6463357e27538a120cd
#
_entry.id   e3d324c114a4f6463357e27538a120cd
#
_cell.length_a   1.000
_cell.length_b   1.000
_cell.length_c   1.000
_cell.angle_alpha   90.00
_cell.angle_beta   90.00
_cell.angle_gamma   90.00
#
_symmetry.space_group_name_H-M   'P 1'
#
loop_
_entity.id
_entity.type
_entity.pdbx_description
1 polymer ?
#
loop_
_entity_poly.entity_id
_entity_poly.type
_entity_poly.pdbx_seq_one_letter_code
_entity_poly.pdbx_strand_id
1 'polypeptide(L)'
;MVTFITRLPVSGGGVRLAVKDLIDVAGVPTTAGSRALAVSAGPAERDALCLGGARAAGARIVGKANLNELAFGASGVNEHFGTPVNPLDPGRVPGGSSSGSAVAVAGGEADLAYGSDTGGSVRVPAAFCGIAGLKTTHGRVPLEGVWPLAPSMDTIGPMARDVAGVAAGLALLEPGFAVETAAATRIGRIRPAGVDVDPVIDEAVDAALARSGVVVIEVGLSGWQSARKACDMIIDAEAAVSNRALLADPARRDLLGARVRANLTDGQAVTQADLHQARAIQERWRATLTAALRTADLLALPTVPFFPPLLQAAIRPGYLAFTSPVNLAGFPALTLPVATQQRLPAGLQLIGGPHAEALLLATGAIIETAVQSKLPAHTPRTMGNRSLPPASG
;
A
#
# COMPACT_ATOMS: atom_id res chain seq x y z
N MET A 1 19.79 -7.50 2.81
CA MET A 1 18.73 -6.56 2.43
C MET A 1 17.81 -7.30 1.46
N VAL A 2 16.55 -7.50 1.81
CA VAL A 2 15.72 -8.55 1.22
C VAL A 2 14.44 -7.95 0.65
N THR A 3 14.42 -7.64 -0.65
CA THR A 3 13.22 -7.22 -1.38
C THR A 3 12.19 -8.36 -1.42
N PHE A 4 12.66 -9.60 -1.61
CA PHE A 4 11.81 -10.81 -1.67
C PHE A 4 12.17 -11.76 -0.53
N ILE A 5 11.18 -12.32 0.14
CA ILE A 5 11.34 -13.45 1.07
C ILE A 5 11.68 -14.72 0.27
N THR A 6 10.96 -14.92 -0.84
CA THR A 6 11.24 -16.02 -1.76
C THR A 6 11.36 -15.49 -3.18
N ARG A 7 12.49 -15.69 -3.83
CA ARG A 7 12.64 -15.43 -5.28
C ARG A 7 12.23 -16.64 -6.09
N LEU A 8 11.56 -16.38 -7.20
CA LEU A 8 11.15 -17.43 -8.11
C LEU A 8 11.95 -17.34 -9.42
N PRO A 9 12.29 -18.47 -10.03
CA PRO A 9 12.97 -18.46 -11.32
C PRO A 9 12.07 -17.83 -12.38
N VAL A 10 12.64 -16.95 -13.18
CA VAL A 10 11.95 -16.21 -14.23
C VAL A 10 12.44 -16.68 -15.58
N SER A 11 11.56 -17.30 -16.37
CA SER A 11 11.83 -17.69 -17.75
C SER A 11 10.69 -17.21 -18.67
N GLY A 12 11.00 -16.95 -19.93
CA GLY A 12 10.01 -16.53 -20.93
C GLY A 12 9.72 -15.03 -20.97
N GLY A 13 8.78 -14.61 -21.83
CA GLY A 13 8.25 -13.26 -21.97
C GLY A 13 7.08 -12.98 -21.01
N GLY A 14 6.58 -11.75 -20.94
CA GLY A 14 5.43 -11.35 -20.13
C GLY A 14 5.81 -10.42 -18.97
N VAL A 15 4.79 -9.79 -18.37
CA VAL A 15 4.95 -8.84 -17.27
C VAL A 15 5.57 -9.51 -16.04
N ARG A 16 6.61 -8.91 -15.47
CA ARG A 16 7.22 -9.37 -14.20
C ARG A 16 6.39 -8.86 -13.03
N LEU A 17 5.76 -9.79 -12.29
CA LEU A 17 4.87 -9.49 -11.19
C LEU A 17 5.51 -9.89 -9.86
N ALA A 18 5.72 -8.95 -8.95
CA ALA A 18 6.03 -9.22 -7.55
C ALA A 18 4.72 -9.40 -6.75
N VAL A 19 4.66 -10.39 -5.89
CA VAL A 19 3.46 -10.71 -5.11
C VAL A 19 3.81 -10.63 -3.63
N LYS A 20 3.11 -9.78 -2.88
CA LYS A 20 3.31 -9.64 -1.42
C LYS A 20 3.18 -11.00 -0.73
N ASP A 21 4.08 -11.31 0.21
CA ASP A 21 4.18 -12.64 0.82
C ASP A 21 3.04 -12.99 1.81
N LEU A 22 1.91 -12.39 1.65
CA LEU A 22 0.64 -12.80 2.28
C LEU A 22 -0.37 -13.33 1.25
N ILE A 23 -0.05 -13.27 -0.05
CA ILE A 23 -0.88 -13.75 -1.16
C ILE A 23 -0.33 -15.11 -1.59
N ASP A 24 -1.14 -16.15 -1.58
CA ASP A 24 -0.74 -17.50 -1.96
C ASP A 24 -0.34 -17.59 -3.42
N VAL A 25 0.78 -18.26 -3.65
CA VAL A 25 1.28 -18.66 -4.97
C VAL A 25 1.48 -20.17 -4.92
N ALA A 26 0.82 -20.91 -5.81
CA ALA A 26 0.86 -22.35 -5.85
C ALA A 26 2.31 -22.88 -5.83
N GLY A 27 2.57 -23.86 -4.96
CA GLY A 27 3.89 -24.47 -4.78
C GLY A 27 4.89 -23.64 -3.96
N VAL A 28 4.51 -22.47 -3.44
CA VAL A 28 5.39 -21.57 -2.67
C VAL A 28 4.80 -21.32 -1.28
N PRO A 29 5.60 -21.40 -0.20
CA PRO A 29 5.11 -21.06 1.14
C PRO A 29 4.68 -19.59 1.26
N THR A 30 3.64 -19.34 2.05
CA THR A 30 3.22 -18.00 2.46
C THR A 30 3.57 -17.79 3.93
N THR A 31 4.45 -16.85 4.22
CA THR A 31 4.93 -16.59 5.59
C THR A 31 4.35 -15.32 6.20
N ALA A 32 3.68 -14.48 5.42
CA ALA A 32 3.22 -13.15 5.80
C ALA A 32 4.31 -12.32 6.50
N GLY A 33 5.59 -12.53 6.14
CA GLY A 33 6.73 -11.86 6.75
C GLY A 33 6.95 -12.21 8.22
N SER A 34 6.36 -13.29 8.72
CA SER A 34 6.42 -13.71 10.12
C SER A 34 7.20 -15.00 10.30
N ARG A 35 8.14 -15.01 11.24
CA ARG A 35 8.83 -16.21 11.67
C ARG A 35 7.86 -17.24 12.27
N ALA A 36 6.84 -16.76 12.99
CA ALA A 36 5.81 -17.60 13.60
C ALA A 36 5.00 -18.41 12.59
N LEU A 37 4.86 -17.91 11.35
CA LEU A 37 4.26 -18.66 10.24
C LEU A 37 5.30 -19.49 9.50
N ALA A 38 6.47 -18.92 9.23
CA ALA A 38 7.50 -19.54 8.41
C ALA A 38 7.95 -20.92 8.92
N VAL A 39 7.98 -21.12 10.26
CA VAL A 39 8.41 -22.40 10.87
C VAL A 39 7.53 -23.60 10.51
N SER A 40 6.31 -23.37 10.02
CA SER A 40 5.35 -24.43 9.68
C SER A 40 4.67 -24.21 8.31
N ALA A 41 5.07 -23.16 7.57
CA ALA A 41 4.49 -22.87 6.27
C ALA A 41 4.90 -23.94 5.24
N GLY A 42 3.94 -24.73 4.77
CA GLY A 42 4.08 -25.58 3.58
C GLY A 42 3.83 -24.78 2.30
N PRO A 43 4.16 -25.38 1.13
CA PRO A 43 3.77 -24.82 -0.16
C PRO A 43 2.25 -24.64 -0.25
N ALA A 44 1.78 -23.49 -0.75
CA ALA A 44 0.36 -23.28 -1.00
C ALA A 44 -0.15 -24.27 -2.08
N GLU A 45 -1.31 -24.85 -1.86
CA GLU A 45 -1.90 -25.85 -2.79
C GLU A 45 -2.35 -25.20 -4.10
N ARG A 46 -2.77 -23.94 -4.04
CA ARG A 46 -3.29 -23.17 -5.19
C ARG A 46 -2.90 -21.71 -5.10
N ASP A 47 -2.99 -21.01 -6.23
CA ASP A 47 -2.88 -19.56 -6.26
C ASP A 47 -4.08 -18.91 -5.55
N ALA A 48 -3.85 -17.75 -4.92
CA ALA A 48 -4.93 -16.88 -4.47
C ALA A 48 -5.80 -16.45 -5.67
N LEU A 49 -7.12 -16.32 -5.46
CA LEU A 49 -8.06 -16.02 -6.55
C LEU A 49 -7.69 -14.73 -7.30
N CYS A 50 -7.15 -13.73 -6.61
CA CYS A 50 -6.72 -12.47 -7.21
C CYS A 50 -5.58 -12.62 -8.23
N LEU A 51 -4.90 -13.76 -8.32
CA LEU A 51 -3.85 -14.02 -9.30
C LEU A 51 -4.36 -14.61 -10.62
N GLY A 52 -5.63 -15.02 -10.69
CA GLY A 52 -6.19 -15.74 -11.84
C GLY A 52 -6.04 -14.98 -13.16
N GLY A 53 -6.38 -13.71 -13.21
CA GLY A 53 -6.23 -12.89 -14.42
C GLY A 53 -4.77 -12.68 -14.82
N ALA A 54 -3.88 -12.44 -13.85
CA ALA A 54 -2.45 -12.31 -14.10
C ALA A 54 -1.86 -13.61 -14.69
N ARG A 55 -2.25 -14.77 -14.16
CA ARG A 55 -1.84 -16.08 -14.71
C ARG A 55 -2.38 -16.30 -16.12
N ALA A 56 -3.66 -16.01 -16.35
CA ALA A 56 -4.28 -16.13 -17.68
C ALA A 56 -3.61 -15.24 -18.74
N ALA A 57 -3.13 -14.05 -18.33
CA ALA A 57 -2.39 -13.14 -19.19
C ALA A 57 -0.89 -13.49 -19.33
N GLY A 58 -0.42 -14.60 -18.76
CA GLY A 58 0.98 -15.02 -18.84
C GLY A 58 1.94 -14.16 -18.00
N ALA A 59 1.47 -13.46 -16.97
CA ALA A 59 2.34 -12.72 -16.06
C ALA A 59 3.28 -13.68 -15.30
N ARG A 60 4.53 -13.27 -15.16
CA ARG A 60 5.58 -14.06 -14.50
C ARG A 60 5.75 -13.57 -13.07
N ILE A 61 5.39 -14.40 -12.11
CA ILE A 61 5.62 -14.10 -10.70
C ILE A 61 7.12 -14.24 -10.40
N VAL A 62 7.78 -13.12 -10.11
CA VAL A 62 9.24 -13.06 -9.87
C VAL A 62 9.62 -13.37 -8.42
N GLY A 63 8.66 -13.39 -7.52
CA GLY A 63 8.87 -13.76 -6.12
C GLY A 63 7.78 -13.27 -5.17
N LYS A 64 7.88 -13.78 -3.93
CA LYS A 64 7.08 -13.38 -2.77
C LYS A 64 7.78 -12.19 -2.09
N ALA A 65 7.20 -11.01 -2.23
CA ALA A 65 7.78 -9.75 -1.79
C ALA A 65 7.66 -9.57 -0.27
N ASN A 66 8.72 -9.03 0.33
CA ASN A 66 8.81 -8.76 1.77
C ASN A 66 7.77 -7.72 2.23
N LEU A 67 7.44 -7.75 3.52
CA LEU A 67 6.42 -6.90 4.12
C LEU A 67 6.69 -6.67 5.61
N ASN A 68 6.00 -5.72 6.27
CA ASN A 68 5.92 -5.74 7.72
C ASN A 68 5.30 -7.07 8.19
N GLU A 69 5.78 -7.62 9.29
CA GLU A 69 5.28 -8.87 9.84
C GLU A 69 3.75 -8.85 9.97
N LEU A 70 3.08 -9.90 9.44
CA LEU A 70 1.61 -10.07 9.39
C LEU A 70 0.87 -8.88 8.77
N ALA A 71 1.53 -8.11 7.90
CA ALA A 71 1.04 -6.84 7.38
C ALA A 71 0.72 -5.77 8.45
N PHE A 72 1.10 -5.98 9.72
CA PHE A 72 0.74 -5.15 10.86
C PHE A 72 1.81 -4.10 11.16
N GLY A 73 1.88 -3.09 10.31
CA GLY A 73 2.81 -1.95 10.40
C GLY A 73 2.85 -1.16 9.09
N ALA A 74 3.47 0.02 9.12
CA ALA A 74 3.53 0.92 7.96
C ALA A 74 4.94 1.47 7.67
N SER A 75 5.96 1.06 8.42
CA SER A 75 7.34 1.50 8.19
C SER A 75 8.06 0.73 7.10
N GLY A 76 7.67 -0.52 6.86
CA GLY A 76 8.38 -1.45 5.98
C GLY A 76 9.54 -2.19 6.65
N VAL A 77 9.77 -1.96 7.95
CA VAL A 77 10.79 -2.67 8.72
C VAL A 77 10.30 -4.09 9.02
N ASN A 78 11.13 -5.08 8.73
CA ASN A 78 10.92 -6.46 9.13
C ASN A 78 12.17 -6.97 9.85
N GLU A 79 12.02 -7.31 11.12
CA GLU A 79 13.12 -7.74 11.99
C GLU A 79 13.62 -9.15 11.68
N HIS A 80 12.76 -10.00 11.08
CA HIS A 80 13.07 -11.41 10.83
C HIS A 80 13.68 -11.63 9.45
N PHE A 81 13.08 -11.04 8.42
CA PHE A 81 13.51 -11.22 7.03
C PHE A 81 14.38 -10.08 6.52
N GLY A 82 14.65 -9.06 7.36
CA GLY A 82 15.39 -7.86 6.99
C GLY A 82 14.51 -6.83 6.26
N THR A 83 14.96 -5.59 6.25
CA THR A 83 14.20 -4.46 5.68
C THR A 83 14.59 -4.24 4.22
N PRO A 84 13.62 -4.14 3.27
CA PRO A 84 13.90 -3.72 1.90
C PRO A 84 14.50 -2.31 1.87
N VAL A 85 15.40 -2.08 0.93
CA VAL A 85 16.11 -0.79 0.80
C VAL A 85 15.29 0.17 -0.05
N ASN A 86 14.96 1.32 0.49
CA ASN A 86 14.31 2.37 -0.28
C ASN A 86 15.22 2.82 -1.44
N PRO A 87 14.80 2.66 -2.72
CA PRO A 87 15.65 2.99 -3.86
C PRO A 87 15.98 4.48 -3.99
N LEU A 88 15.12 5.37 -3.43
CA LEU A 88 15.33 6.82 -3.48
C LEU A 88 16.37 7.29 -2.44
N ASP A 89 16.41 6.64 -1.27
CA ASP A 89 17.35 6.93 -0.20
C ASP A 89 17.54 5.68 0.69
N PRO A 90 18.71 4.99 0.58
CA PRO A 90 18.97 3.77 1.35
C PRO A 90 18.98 3.94 2.88
N GLY A 91 19.12 5.17 3.37
CA GLY A 91 19.10 5.49 4.81
C GLY A 91 17.68 5.63 5.38
N ARG A 92 16.65 5.57 4.53
CA ARG A 92 15.25 5.81 4.92
C ARG A 92 14.41 4.55 4.79
N VAL A 93 13.30 4.52 5.54
CA VAL A 93 12.34 3.42 5.45
C VAL A 93 11.66 3.39 4.08
N PRO A 94 11.34 2.20 3.55
CA PRO A 94 10.60 2.08 2.28
C PRO A 94 9.09 2.31 2.41
N GLY A 95 8.58 2.42 3.65
CA GLY A 95 7.14 2.36 3.89
C GLY A 95 6.59 0.94 3.79
N GLY A 96 5.39 0.75 4.36
CA GLY A 96 4.77 -0.57 4.45
C GLY A 96 3.23 -0.50 4.59
N SER A 97 2.67 -1.64 4.74
CA SER A 97 3.29 -2.97 4.95
C SER A 97 3.80 -3.63 3.65
N SER A 98 3.43 -3.22 2.43
CA SER A 98 3.87 -3.80 1.15
C SER A 98 5.24 -3.26 0.71
N SER A 99 6.23 -3.29 1.62
CA SER A 99 7.56 -2.69 1.42
C SER A 99 8.34 -3.31 0.26
N GLY A 100 8.43 -4.65 0.23
CA GLY A 100 9.12 -5.38 -0.83
C GLY A 100 8.45 -5.21 -2.19
N SER A 101 7.10 -5.10 -2.23
CA SER A 101 6.34 -4.83 -3.45
C SER A 101 6.73 -3.49 -4.07
N ALA A 102 6.74 -2.42 -3.25
CA ALA A 102 7.13 -1.09 -3.71
C ALA A 102 8.59 -1.04 -4.14
N VAL A 103 9.50 -1.62 -3.34
CA VAL A 103 10.94 -1.65 -3.64
C VAL A 103 11.23 -2.44 -4.91
N ALA A 104 10.54 -3.58 -5.14
CA ALA A 104 10.71 -4.36 -6.36
C ALA A 104 10.37 -3.56 -7.62
N VAL A 105 9.29 -2.79 -7.61
CA VAL A 105 8.89 -1.93 -8.73
C VAL A 105 9.84 -0.74 -8.87
N ALA A 106 10.08 0.01 -7.81
CA ALA A 106 10.95 1.18 -7.84
C ALA A 106 12.39 0.84 -8.22
N GLY A 107 12.89 -0.33 -7.79
CA GLY A 107 14.23 -0.85 -8.12
C GLY A 107 14.33 -1.53 -9.49
N GLY A 108 13.21 -1.72 -10.21
CA GLY A 108 13.19 -2.38 -11.53
C GLY A 108 13.31 -3.90 -11.49
N GLU A 109 13.11 -4.53 -10.32
CA GLU A 109 13.10 -5.98 -10.17
C GLU A 109 11.75 -6.60 -10.63
N ALA A 110 10.69 -5.80 -10.65
CA ALA A 110 9.38 -6.14 -11.19
C ALA A 110 8.81 -4.97 -12.00
N ASP A 111 7.93 -5.26 -12.95
CA ASP A 111 7.20 -4.25 -13.72
C ASP A 111 5.95 -3.81 -12.96
N LEU A 112 5.29 -4.77 -12.30
CA LEU A 112 4.12 -4.62 -11.46
C LEU A 112 4.33 -5.32 -10.12
N ALA A 113 3.62 -4.87 -9.10
CA ALA A 113 3.50 -5.62 -7.86
C ALA A 113 2.07 -5.60 -7.33
N TYR A 114 1.66 -6.69 -6.66
CA TYR A 114 0.46 -6.71 -5.86
C TYR A 114 0.82 -6.58 -4.37
N GLY A 115 0.12 -5.66 -3.71
CA GLY A 115 0.15 -5.45 -2.28
C GLY A 115 -1.23 -5.57 -1.67
N SER A 116 -1.32 -5.58 -0.33
CA SER A 116 -2.57 -5.40 0.41
C SER A 116 -2.61 -4.01 1.04
N ASP A 117 -3.80 -3.45 1.15
CA ASP A 117 -4.02 -2.13 1.77
C ASP A 117 -5.21 -2.22 2.74
N THR A 118 -4.90 -2.31 4.02
CA THR A 118 -5.85 -2.38 5.13
C THR A 118 -6.01 -1.02 5.82
N GLY A 119 -4.93 -0.24 5.89
CA GLY A 119 -4.89 1.11 6.46
C GLY A 119 -4.09 2.10 5.62
N GLY A 120 -3.47 1.65 4.49
CA GLY A 120 -2.60 2.47 3.67
C GLY A 120 -1.43 1.69 3.06
N SER A 121 -1.45 0.37 3.21
CA SER A 121 -0.26 -0.49 2.98
C SER A 121 0.12 -0.73 1.52
N VAL A 122 -0.60 -0.22 0.54
CA VAL A 122 -0.18 -0.03 -0.86
C VAL A 122 0.30 1.41 -1.05
N ARG A 123 -0.48 2.37 -0.58
CA ARG A 123 -0.29 3.80 -0.84
C ARG A 123 0.93 4.39 -0.12
N VAL A 124 1.14 4.05 1.16
CA VAL A 124 2.30 4.54 1.94
C VAL A 124 3.63 4.13 1.32
N PRO A 125 3.89 2.82 1.05
CA PRO A 125 5.15 2.43 0.44
C PRO A 125 5.28 2.93 -1.01
N ALA A 126 4.20 3.06 -1.77
CA ALA A 126 4.23 3.68 -3.09
C ALA A 126 4.70 5.14 -3.02
N ALA A 127 4.13 5.95 -2.12
CA ALA A 127 4.54 7.34 -1.89
C ALA A 127 6.02 7.45 -1.46
N PHE A 128 6.48 6.57 -0.56
CA PHE A 128 7.85 6.62 -0.04
C PHE A 128 8.91 6.12 -1.02
N CYS A 129 8.53 5.24 -1.94
CA CYS A 129 9.42 4.74 -2.99
C CYS A 129 9.27 5.51 -4.32
N GLY A 130 8.40 6.54 -4.38
CA GLY A 130 8.23 7.38 -5.57
C GLY A 130 7.60 6.65 -6.76
N ILE A 131 6.62 5.80 -6.52
CA ILE A 131 5.85 5.06 -7.53
C ILE A 131 4.35 5.29 -7.36
N ALA A 132 3.56 4.85 -8.31
CA ALA A 132 2.10 4.87 -8.23
C ALA A 132 1.55 3.59 -7.54
N GLY A 133 0.42 3.73 -6.84
CA GLY A 133 -0.25 2.61 -6.20
C GLY A 133 -1.73 2.87 -5.98
N LEU A 134 -2.56 1.86 -6.24
CA LEU A 134 -4.00 1.95 -6.13
C LEU A 134 -4.53 1.03 -5.03
N LYS A 135 -5.21 1.60 -4.05
CA LYS A 135 -6.12 0.86 -3.19
C LYS A 135 -7.46 0.71 -3.89
N THR A 136 -7.91 -0.51 -4.12
CA THR A 136 -9.22 -0.79 -4.75
C THR A 136 -10.39 -0.54 -3.77
N THR A 137 -11.59 -0.42 -4.29
CA THR A 137 -12.82 -0.48 -3.50
C THR A 137 -12.82 -1.77 -2.67
N HIS A 138 -13.17 -1.69 -1.38
CA HIS A 138 -13.31 -2.87 -0.54
C HIS A 138 -14.33 -3.84 -1.13
N GLY A 139 -13.96 -5.13 -1.18
CA GLY A 139 -14.78 -6.20 -1.77
C GLY A 139 -14.70 -6.32 -3.31
N ARG A 140 -13.97 -5.43 -4.00
CA ARG A 140 -13.82 -5.49 -5.46
C ARG A 140 -12.94 -6.66 -5.91
N VAL A 141 -11.84 -6.90 -5.22
CA VAL A 141 -10.90 -7.99 -5.50
C VAL A 141 -11.08 -9.10 -4.48
N PRO A 142 -11.22 -10.37 -4.90
CA PRO A 142 -11.40 -11.49 -3.99
C PRO A 142 -10.15 -11.70 -3.12
N LEU A 143 -10.36 -12.03 -1.85
CA LEU A 143 -9.30 -12.26 -0.85
C LEU A 143 -9.06 -13.72 -0.52
N GLU A 144 -9.67 -14.66 -1.23
CA GLU A 144 -9.42 -16.08 -1.03
C GLU A 144 -7.98 -16.42 -1.40
N GLY A 145 -7.26 -17.10 -0.47
CA GLY A 145 -5.82 -17.37 -0.59
C GLY A 145 -4.94 -16.17 -0.18
N VAL A 146 -5.52 -15.19 0.57
CA VAL A 146 -4.77 -14.07 1.14
C VAL A 146 -4.78 -14.18 2.67
N TRP A 147 -3.60 -14.13 3.31
CA TRP A 147 -3.52 -14.10 4.78
C TRP A 147 -4.17 -12.82 5.30
N PRO A 148 -5.19 -12.91 6.18
CA PRO A 148 -5.94 -11.75 6.59
C PRO A 148 -5.23 -10.93 7.68
N LEU A 149 -5.35 -9.61 7.61
CA LEU A 149 -5.08 -8.71 8.72
C LEU A 149 -6.41 -8.30 9.36
N ALA A 150 -7.25 -7.54 8.63
CA ALA A 150 -8.58 -7.11 9.04
C ALA A 150 -9.55 -7.27 7.86
N PRO A 151 -10.26 -8.42 7.76
CA PRO A 151 -11.08 -8.79 6.59
C PRO A 151 -12.10 -7.73 6.17
N SER A 152 -12.64 -6.96 7.11
CA SER A 152 -13.60 -5.90 6.79
C SER A 152 -12.98 -4.64 6.17
N MET A 153 -11.64 -4.60 6.03
CA MET A 153 -10.90 -3.48 5.47
C MET A 153 -9.82 -3.89 4.46
N ASP A 154 -9.43 -5.17 4.45
CA ASP A 154 -8.39 -5.69 3.56
C ASP A 154 -8.79 -5.50 2.10
N THR A 155 -7.85 -5.00 1.30
CA THR A 155 -7.96 -4.90 -0.15
C THR A 155 -6.65 -5.31 -0.80
N ILE A 156 -6.71 -5.81 -2.04
CA ILE A 156 -5.54 -6.03 -2.88
C ILE A 156 -5.48 -4.92 -3.91
N GLY A 157 -4.29 -4.36 -4.13
CA GLY A 157 -4.09 -3.31 -5.10
C GLY A 157 -2.78 -3.39 -5.85
N PRO A 158 -2.76 -2.90 -7.09
CA PRO A 158 -1.56 -2.86 -7.93
C PRO A 158 -0.67 -1.67 -7.57
N MET A 159 0.64 -1.88 -7.76
CA MET A 159 1.70 -0.88 -7.67
C MET A 159 2.53 -0.96 -8.95
N ALA A 160 2.87 0.18 -9.53
CA ALA A 160 3.66 0.31 -10.74
C ALA A 160 4.47 1.61 -10.74
N ARG A 161 5.39 1.78 -11.68
CA ARG A 161 6.18 3.03 -11.79
C ARG A 161 5.32 4.26 -12.02
N ASP A 162 4.22 4.09 -12.75
CA ASP A 162 3.33 5.14 -13.24
C ASP A 162 1.87 4.70 -13.18
N VAL A 163 0.97 5.62 -13.45
CA VAL A 163 -0.47 5.40 -13.42
C VAL A 163 -0.92 4.42 -14.53
N ALA A 164 -0.26 4.43 -15.68
CA ALA A 164 -0.56 3.50 -16.77
C ALA A 164 -0.24 2.04 -16.37
N GLY A 165 0.89 1.82 -15.70
CA GLY A 165 1.24 0.51 -15.13
C GLY A 165 0.27 0.07 -14.03
N VAL A 166 -0.22 0.99 -13.19
CA VAL A 166 -1.26 0.68 -12.19
C VAL A 166 -2.57 0.26 -12.87
N ALA A 167 -2.96 0.93 -13.95
CA ALA A 167 -4.14 0.56 -14.76
C ALA A 167 -3.98 -0.85 -15.36
N ALA A 168 -2.82 -1.15 -15.93
CA ALA A 168 -2.51 -2.48 -16.45
C ALA A 168 -2.55 -3.54 -15.34
N GLY A 169 -2.02 -3.21 -14.15
CA GLY A 169 -2.09 -4.09 -12.97
C GLY A 169 -3.51 -4.37 -12.50
N LEU A 170 -4.39 -3.37 -12.54
CA LEU A 170 -5.82 -3.56 -12.21
C LEU A 170 -6.54 -4.42 -13.26
N ALA A 171 -6.23 -4.24 -14.56
CA ALA A 171 -6.78 -5.09 -15.60
C ALA A 171 -6.37 -6.56 -15.49
N LEU A 172 -5.21 -6.84 -14.90
CA LEU A 172 -4.79 -8.20 -14.57
C LEU A 172 -5.46 -8.76 -13.31
N LEU A 173 -5.86 -7.91 -12.35
CA LEU A 173 -6.67 -8.30 -11.18
C LEU A 173 -8.12 -8.56 -11.55
N GLU A 174 -8.65 -7.78 -12.49
CA GLU A 174 -10.03 -7.82 -12.95
C GLU A 174 -10.07 -7.84 -14.48
N PRO A 175 -10.03 -9.03 -15.11
CA PRO A 175 -10.11 -9.16 -16.55
C PRO A 175 -11.36 -8.48 -17.11
N GLY A 176 -11.17 -7.62 -18.10
CA GLY A 176 -12.25 -6.78 -18.68
C GLY A 176 -12.33 -5.37 -18.10
N PHE A 177 -11.54 -5.04 -17.07
CA PHE A 177 -11.42 -3.65 -16.60
C PHE A 177 -10.85 -2.75 -17.70
N ALA A 178 -11.50 -1.61 -17.92
CA ALA A 178 -11.04 -0.56 -18.82
C ALA A 178 -11.00 0.79 -18.09
N VAL A 179 -10.02 1.61 -18.43
CA VAL A 179 -9.96 2.99 -17.96
C VAL A 179 -10.95 3.82 -18.79
N GLU A 180 -11.83 4.54 -18.12
CA GLU A 180 -12.70 5.51 -18.76
C GLU A 180 -11.87 6.64 -19.38
N THR A 181 -12.32 7.16 -20.50
CA THR A 181 -11.65 8.28 -21.18
C THR A 181 -11.89 9.62 -20.50
N ALA A 182 -13.00 9.76 -19.76
CA ALA A 182 -13.34 10.97 -19.01
C ALA A 182 -12.58 11.01 -17.68
N ALA A 183 -11.82 12.08 -17.46
CA ALA A 183 -11.20 12.39 -16.17
C ALA A 183 -12.13 13.28 -15.33
N ALA A 184 -11.81 13.46 -14.05
CA ALA A 184 -12.50 14.38 -13.17
C ALA A 184 -12.40 15.82 -13.71
N THR A 185 -13.50 16.54 -13.63
CA THR A 185 -13.56 17.97 -13.96
C THR A 185 -13.33 18.85 -12.75
N ARG A 186 -13.61 18.31 -11.56
CA ARG A 186 -13.48 19.02 -10.29
C ARG A 186 -12.88 18.13 -9.20
N ILE A 187 -11.85 18.62 -8.53
CA ILE A 187 -11.19 17.95 -7.39
C ILE A 187 -11.40 18.77 -6.13
N GLY A 188 -11.89 18.14 -5.07
CA GLY A 188 -11.99 18.70 -3.74
C GLY A 188 -10.68 18.56 -2.97
N ARG A 189 -9.95 19.64 -2.74
CA ARG A 189 -8.76 19.66 -1.89
C ARG A 189 -9.21 19.60 -0.43
N ILE A 190 -8.77 18.60 0.33
CA ILE A 190 -9.08 18.44 1.74
C ILE A 190 -7.83 18.62 2.61
N ARG A 191 -7.98 19.33 3.74
CA ARG A 191 -6.94 19.57 4.75
C ARG A 191 -7.45 19.12 6.12
N PRO A 192 -7.24 17.83 6.48
CA PRO A 192 -7.75 17.31 7.74
C PRO A 192 -7.15 18.03 8.95
N ALA A 193 -8.00 18.56 9.82
CA ALA A 193 -7.58 19.21 11.05
C ALA A 193 -6.86 18.23 12.01
N GLY A 194 -5.87 18.74 12.73
CA GLY A 194 -5.11 17.97 13.73
C GLY A 194 -4.09 16.99 13.14
N VAL A 195 -3.67 17.19 11.89
CA VAL A 195 -2.52 16.52 11.29
C VAL A 195 -1.55 17.57 10.78
N ASP A 196 -0.36 17.59 11.37
CA ASP A 196 0.71 18.48 10.89
C ASP A 196 1.32 17.89 9.63
N VAL A 197 1.29 18.64 8.54
CA VAL A 197 1.84 18.28 7.24
C VAL A 197 3.13 19.04 7.02
N ASP A 198 4.16 18.38 6.51
CA ASP A 198 5.37 19.05 6.03
C ASP A 198 4.96 20.06 4.92
N PRO A 199 5.26 21.37 5.08
CA PRO A 199 4.84 22.40 4.13
C PRO A 199 5.30 22.11 2.70
N VAL A 200 6.48 21.52 2.52
CA VAL A 200 7.00 21.15 1.18
C VAL A 200 6.13 20.10 0.50
N ILE A 201 5.58 19.18 1.28
CA ILE A 201 4.65 18.14 0.75
C ILE A 201 3.32 18.78 0.36
N ASP A 202 2.78 19.64 1.24
CA ASP A 202 1.48 20.28 1.01
C ASP A 202 1.52 21.20 -0.22
N GLU A 203 2.58 22.03 -0.35
CA GLU A 203 2.83 22.88 -1.50
C GLU A 203 3.02 22.08 -2.81
N ALA A 204 3.72 20.94 -2.75
CA ALA A 204 3.93 20.10 -3.92
C ALA A 204 2.62 19.49 -4.44
N VAL A 205 1.72 19.09 -3.54
CA VAL A 205 0.38 18.60 -3.88
C VAL A 205 -0.44 19.69 -4.53
N ASP A 206 -0.46 20.90 -3.94
CA ASP A 206 -1.18 22.05 -4.51
C ASP A 206 -0.63 22.43 -5.90
N ALA A 207 0.69 22.46 -6.05
CA ALA A 207 1.33 22.76 -7.32
C ALA A 207 1.03 21.70 -8.41
N ALA A 208 0.93 20.41 -8.04
CA ALA A 208 0.57 19.36 -8.96
C ALA A 208 -0.89 19.48 -9.41
N LEU A 209 -1.80 19.74 -8.49
CA LEU A 209 -3.22 19.96 -8.79
C LEU A 209 -3.41 21.19 -9.69
N ALA A 210 -2.75 22.30 -9.39
CA ALA A 210 -2.84 23.52 -10.20
C ALA A 210 -2.35 23.33 -11.64
N ARG A 211 -1.32 22.50 -11.86
CA ARG A 211 -0.79 22.20 -13.19
C ARG A 211 -1.67 21.26 -14.02
N SER A 212 -2.51 20.48 -13.37
CA SER A 212 -3.35 19.48 -14.05
C SER A 212 -4.42 20.08 -14.95
N GLY A 213 -4.75 21.35 -14.76
CA GLY A 213 -5.86 22.04 -15.45
C GLY A 213 -7.25 21.66 -14.93
N VAL A 214 -7.34 20.75 -13.95
CA VAL A 214 -8.61 20.39 -13.32
C VAL A 214 -9.05 21.49 -12.35
N VAL A 215 -10.34 21.76 -12.25
CA VAL A 215 -10.88 22.74 -11.29
C VAL A 215 -10.68 22.22 -9.87
N VAL A 216 -9.97 22.98 -9.03
CA VAL A 216 -9.73 22.65 -7.62
C VAL A 216 -10.56 23.53 -6.72
N ILE A 217 -11.29 22.94 -5.78
CA ILE A 217 -12.07 23.63 -4.75
C ILE A 217 -11.63 23.15 -3.36
N GLU A 218 -11.65 24.02 -2.35
CA GLU A 218 -11.45 23.59 -0.97
C GLU A 218 -12.71 22.89 -0.44
N VAL A 219 -12.51 21.74 0.20
CA VAL A 219 -13.58 20.95 0.81
C VAL A 219 -13.26 20.71 2.28
N GLY A 220 -14.06 21.26 3.17
CA GLY A 220 -13.97 21.01 4.61
C GLY A 220 -14.58 19.65 4.98
N LEU A 221 -13.82 18.86 5.73
CA LEU A 221 -14.30 17.58 6.27
C LEU A 221 -14.12 17.57 7.80
N SER A 222 -15.20 17.29 8.52
CA SER A 222 -15.17 17.01 9.96
C SER A 222 -15.11 15.52 10.23
N GLY A 223 -14.60 15.12 11.40
CA GLY A 223 -14.61 13.72 11.83
C GLY A 223 -13.42 12.88 11.38
N TRP A 224 -12.43 13.45 10.67
CA TRP A 224 -11.26 12.73 10.16
C TRP A 224 -10.50 11.97 11.25
N GLN A 225 -10.22 12.62 12.41
CA GLN A 225 -9.51 11.98 13.52
C GLN A 225 -10.33 10.87 14.19
N SER A 226 -11.65 11.05 14.30
CA SER A 226 -12.54 10.01 14.82
C SER A 226 -12.60 8.81 13.89
N ALA A 227 -12.64 9.04 12.57
CA ALA A 227 -12.57 8.00 11.56
C ALA A 227 -11.23 7.23 11.63
N ARG A 228 -10.10 7.94 11.79
CA ARG A 228 -8.80 7.30 11.95
C ARG A 228 -8.77 6.38 13.17
N LYS A 229 -9.19 6.88 14.35
CA LYS A 229 -9.23 6.08 15.58
C LYS A 229 -10.14 4.86 15.47
N ALA A 230 -11.30 5.01 14.84
CA ALA A 230 -12.22 3.89 14.59
C ALA A 230 -11.61 2.85 13.65
N CYS A 231 -10.88 3.29 12.62
CA CYS A 231 -10.15 2.41 11.72
C CYS A 231 -9.09 1.60 12.47
N ASP A 232 -8.23 2.28 13.25
CA ASP A 232 -7.17 1.65 14.03
C ASP A 232 -7.77 0.58 14.98
N MET A 233 -8.84 0.92 15.70
CA MET A 233 -9.54 0.01 16.63
C MET A 233 -10.10 -1.24 15.93
N ILE A 234 -10.74 -1.08 14.78
CA ILE A 234 -11.29 -2.23 14.04
C ILE A 234 -10.16 -3.11 13.51
N ILE A 235 -9.08 -2.50 12.99
CA ILE A 235 -7.91 -3.26 12.52
C ILE A 235 -7.30 -4.06 13.65
N ASP A 236 -7.08 -3.46 14.82
CA ASP A 236 -6.46 -4.13 15.97
C ASP A 236 -7.29 -5.33 16.44
N ALA A 237 -8.61 -5.14 16.57
CA ALA A 237 -9.52 -6.21 16.98
C ALA A 237 -9.59 -7.36 15.95
N GLU A 238 -9.73 -7.04 14.67
CA GLU A 238 -9.79 -8.06 13.62
C GLU A 238 -8.46 -8.76 13.41
N ALA A 239 -7.33 -8.04 13.54
CA ALA A 239 -5.99 -8.64 13.50
C ALA A 239 -5.78 -9.67 14.61
N ALA A 240 -6.25 -9.36 15.83
CA ALA A 240 -6.18 -10.31 16.95
C ALA A 240 -7.01 -11.58 16.68
N VAL A 241 -8.20 -11.43 16.07
CA VAL A 241 -9.04 -12.58 15.66
C VAL A 241 -8.37 -13.38 14.53
N SER A 242 -7.87 -12.70 13.50
CA SER A 242 -7.20 -13.33 12.34
C SER A 242 -5.98 -14.15 12.77
N ASN A 243 -5.25 -13.68 13.78
CA ASN A 243 -4.01 -14.30 14.26
C ASN A 243 -4.15 -15.03 15.60
N ARG A 244 -5.39 -15.33 16.05
CA ARG A 244 -5.66 -15.97 17.34
C ARG A 244 -4.92 -17.30 17.54
N ALA A 245 -4.74 -18.08 16.47
CA ALA A 245 -4.04 -19.34 16.51
C ALA A 245 -2.54 -19.18 16.80
N LEU A 246 -1.91 -18.10 16.32
CA LEU A 246 -0.52 -17.77 16.64
C LEU A 246 -0.36 -17.31 18.10
N LEU A 247 -1.32 -16.56 18.61
CA LEU A 247 -1.32 -16.10 19.99
C LEU A 247 -1.56 -17.23 21.00
N ALA A 248 -2.41 -18.20 20.63
CA ALA A 248 -2.78 -19.33 21.48
C ALA A 248 -1.66 -20.39 21.62
N ASP A 249 -0.78 -20.49 20.64
CA ASP A 249 0.37 -21.41 20.66
C ASP A 249 1.61 -20.68 21.26
N PRO A 250 2.07 -21.03 22.45
CA PRO A 250 3.22 -20.38 23.10
C PRO A 250 4.49 -20.41 22.23
N ALA A 251 4.76 -21.52 21.55
CA ALA A 251 5.95 -21.67 20.73
C ALA A 251 5.93 -20.72 19.51
N ARG A 252 4.76 -20.53 18.91
CA ARG A 252 4.58 -19.62 17.77
C ARG A 252 4.49 -18.16 18.25
N ARG A 253 3.78 -17.91 19.33
CA ARG A 253 3.66 -16.57 19.92
C ARG A 253 5.03 -15.96 20.25
N ASP A 254 5.97 -16.77 20.79
CA ASP A 254 7.30 -16.30 21.14
C ASP A 254 8.20 -16.02 19.93
N LEU A 255 7.81 -16.48 18.74
CA LEU A 255 8.44 -16.16 17.46
C LEU A 255 7.91 -14.87 16.81
N LEU A 256 6.80 -14.31 17.32
CA LEU A 256 6.30 -13.02 16.87
C LEU A 256 7.23 -11.89 17.32
N GLY A 257 7.44 -10.91 16.49
CA GLY A 257 8.12 -9.66 16.85
C GLY A 257 7.41 -8.98 18.02
N ALA A 258 8.17 -8.39 18.93
CA ALA A 258 7.65 -7.85 20.18
C ALA A 258 6.50 -6.83 19.94
N ARG A 259 6.64 -5.97 18.93
CA ARG A 259 5.62 -4.97 18.58
C ARG A 259 4.34 -5.61 18.04
N VAL A 260 4.46 -6.57 17.13
CA VAL A 260 3.29 -7.26 16.56
C VAL A 260 2.55 -8.02 17.65
N ARG A 261 3.28 -8.71 18.52
CA ARG A 261 2.69 -9.40 19.67
C ARG A 261 1.95 -8.44 20.61
N ALA A 262 2.53 -7.29 20.92
CA ALA A 262 1.87 -6.27 21.74
C ALA A 262 0.58 -5.77 21.08
N ASN A 263 0.64 -5.35 19.82
CA ASN A 263 -0.54 -4.85 19.09
C ASN A 263 -1.65 -5.91 19.02
N LEU A 264 -1.31 -7.19 18.77
CA LEU A 264 -2.30 -8.27 18.75
C LEU A 264 -2.91 -8.52 20.13
N THR A 265 -2.12 -8.36 21.20
CA THR A 265 -2.62 -8.47 22.58
C THR A 265 -3.55 -7.31 22.92
N ASP A 266 -3.20 -6.08 22.54
CA ASP A 266 -4.04 -4.90 22.71
C ASP A 266 -5.36 -5.05 21.93
N GLY A 267 -5.31 -5.62 20.73
CA GLY A 267 -6.50 -5.95 19.94
C GLY A 267 -7.45 -6.94 20.62
N GLN A 268 -6.95 -7.87 21.45
CA GLN A 268 -7.79 -8.78 22.23
C GLN A 268 -8.56 -8.04 23.34
N ALA A 269 -8.08 -6.87 23.80
CA ALA A 269 -8.73 -6.08 24.82
C ALA A 269 -9.88 -5.20 24.27
N VAL A 270 -10.01 -5.06 22.96
CA VAL A 270 -11.11 -4.29 22.33
C VAL A 270 -12.45 -4.98 22.59
N THR A 271 -13.36 -4.28 23.25
CA THR A 271 -14.67 -4.84 23.63
C THR A 271 -15.66 -4.78 22.47
N GLN A 272 -16.74 -5.57 22.57
CA GLN A 272 -17.86 -5.49 21.61
C GLN A 272 -18.52 -4.12 21.59
N ALA A 273 -18.57 -3.42 22.74
CA ALA A 273 -19.09 -2.06 22.82
C ALA A 273 -18.22 -1.07 22.04
N ASP A 274 -16.88 -1.18 22.16
CA ASP A 274 -15.92 -0.38 21.41
C ASP A 274 -16.07 -0.60 19.90
N LEU A 275 -16.16 -1.87 19.47
CA LEU A 275 -16.39 -2.21 18.07
C LEU A 275 -17.71 -1.67 17.54
N HIS A 276 -18.78 -1.77 18.31
CA HIS A 276 -20.09 -1.21 17.92
C HIS A 276 -20.00 0.30 17.73
N GLN A 277 -19.32 1.00 18.64
CA GLN A 277 -19.09 2.45 18.50
C GLN A 277 -18.23 2.78 17.28
N ALA A 278 -17.16 2.03 17.03
CA ALA A 278 -16.29 2.21 15.87
C ALA A 278 -17.06 1.99 14.55
N ARG A 279 -17.92 0.98 14.48
CA ARG A 279 -18.79 0.72 13.31
C ARG A 279 -19.80 1.84 13.09
N ALA A 280 -20.40 2.38 14.14
CA ALA A 280 -21.28 3.55 14.02
C ALA A 280 -20.53 4.79 13.50
N ILE A 281 -19.25 4.98 13.89
CA ILE A 281 -18.39 6.02 13.31
C ILE A 281 -18.11 5.72 11.83
N GLN A 282 -17.82 4.48 11.48
CA GLN A 282 -17.58 4.04 10.09
C GLN A 282 -18.75 4.43 9.17
N GLU A 283 -19.98 4.17 9.57
CA GLU A 283 -21.14 4.49 8.76
C GLU A 283 -21.34 6.01 8.58
N ARG A 284 -21.23 6.77 9.67
CA ARG A 284 -21.29 8.24 9.59
C ARG A 284 -20.17 8.80 8.71
N TRP A 285 -18.98 8.26 8.83
CA TRP A 285 -17.82 8.67 8.03
C TRP A 285 -18.00 8.38 6.55
N ARG A 286 -18.53 7.20 6.21
CA ARG A 286 -18.88 6.83 4.83
C ARG A 286 -19.89 7.81 4.24
N ALA A 287 -20.91 8.19 4.99
CA ALA A 287 -21.89 9.20 4.58
C ALA A 287 -21.25 10.58 4.39
N THR A 288 -20.31 10.97 5.27
CA THR A 288 -19.57 12.25 5.16
C THR A 288 -18.75 12.33 3.88
N LEU A 289 -17.95 11.29 3.56
CA LEU A 289 -17.18 11.25 2.32
C LEU A 289 -18.08 11.21 1.08
N THR A 290 -19.18 10.45 1.13
CA THR A 290 -20.16 10.42 0.04
C THR A 290 -20.78 11.79 -0.21
N ALA A 291 -21.05 12.56 0.85
CA ALA A 291 -21.56 13.92 0.73
C ALA A 291 -20.53 14.88 0.10
N ALA A 292 -19.27 14.76 0.49
CA ALA A 292 -18.17 15.55 -0.08
C ALA A 292 -18.01 15.26 -1.59
N LEU A 293 -18.10 13.99 -1.98
CA LEU A 293 -18.01 13.56 -3.39
C LEU A 293 -19.24 13.94 -4.24
N ARG A 294 -20.26 14.57 -3.67
CA ARG A 294 -21.31 15.24 -4.45
C ARG A 294 -20.93 16.65 -4.86
N THR A 295 -19.93 17.24 -4.23
CA THR A 295 -19.45 18.61 -4.53
C THR A 295 -18.23 18.61 -5.45
N ALA A 296 -17.53 17.47 -5.52
CA ALA A 296 -16.34 17.27 -6.36
C ALA A 296 -16.31 15.81 -6.84
N ASP A 297 -15.78 15.56 -8.03
CA ASP A 297 -15.72 14.23 -8.64
C ASP A 297 -14.74 13.32 -7.87
N LEU A 298 -13.64 13.90 -7.38
CA LEU A 298 -12.61 13.26 -6.54
C LEU A 298 -12.21 14.19 -5.40
N LEU A 299 -11.65 13.61 -4.33
CA LEU A 299 -10.99 14.37 -3.26
C LEU A 299 -9.48 14.18 -3.35
N ALA A 300 -8.70 15.18 -2.90
CA ALA A 300 -7.25 15.14 -2.95
C ALA A 300 -6.60 15.64 -1.65
N LEU A 301 -5.54 14.95 -1.23
CA LEU A 301 -4.66 15.33 -0.12
C LEU A 301 -3.28 14.65 -0.29
N PRO A 302 -2.26 15.00 0.51
CA PRO A 302 -1.04 14.19 0.58
C PRO A 302 -1.33 12.75 0.99
N THR A 303 -0.57 11.79 0.47
CA THR A 303 -0.70 10.38 0.88
C THR A 303 -0.20 10.18 2.32
N VAL A 304 0.91 10.84 2.66
CA VAL A 304 1.55 10.79 3.99
C VAL A 304 1.97 12.21 4.36
N PRO A 305 1.85 12.62 5.63
CA PRO A 305 2.11 14.01 6.03
C PRO A 305 3.61 14.36 6.16
N PHE A 306 4.52 13.40 5.95
CA PHE A 306 5.96 13.59 6.10
C PHE A 306 6.74 12.74 5.09
N PHE A 307 7.98 13.12 4.81
CA PHE A 307 8.91 12.32 4.01
C PHE A 307 9.30 11.02 4.73
N PRO A 308 9.74 9.96 4.00
CA PRO A 308 10.14 8.71 4.61
C PRO A 308 11.18 8.95 5.73
N PRO A 309 10.91 8.53 6.98
CA PRO A 309 11.84 8.70 8.09
C PRO A 309 13.15 7.93 7.88
N LEU A 310 14.21 8.35 8.57
CA LEU A 310 15.44 7.57 8.65
C LEU A 310 15.16 6.21 9.32
N LEU A 311 15.92 5.18 8.97
CA LEU A 311 15.74 3.83 9.51
C LEU A 311 15.77 3.79 11.05
N GLN A 312 16.64 4.59 11.69
CA GLN A 312 16.71 4.70 13.15
C GLN A 312 15.50 5.39 13.78
N ALA A 313 14.72 6.14 12.99
CA ALA A 313 13.50 6.82 13.40
C ALA A 313 12.24 6.18 12.81
N ALA A 314 12.31 4.89 12.43
CA ALA A 314 11.21 4.15 11.82
C ALA A 314 9.96 4.04 12.71
N ILE A 315 10.14 4.08 14.03
CA ILE A 315 9.03 4.00 15.00
C ILE A 315 8.54 5.42 15.28
N ARG A 316 7.47 5.81 14.58
CA ARG A 316 6.78 7.09 14.80
C ARG A 316 5.30 6.96 14.47
N PRO A 317 4.43 7.81 15.06
CA PRO A 317 3.01 7.87 14.69
C PRO A 317 2.82 8.55 13.33
N GLY A 318 1.63 8.42 12.76
CA GLY A 318 1.16 9.23 11.65
C GLY A 318 1.34 8.66 10.25
N TYR A 319 1.96 7.48 10.07
CA TYR A 319 2.07 6.84 8.74
C TYR A 319 0.73 6.70 8.03
N LEU A 320 -0.31 6.36 8.77
CA LEU A 320 -1.66 6.08 8.26
C LEU A 320 -2.62 7.27 8.44
N ALA A 321 -2.11 8.44 8.85
CA ALA A 321 -2.93 9.59 9.19
C ALA A 321 -3.88 10.04 8.06
N PHE A 322 -3.48 9.86 6.81
CA PHE A 322 -4.25 10.26 5.62
C PHE A 322 -4.83 9.09 4.84
N THR A 323 -4.45 7.87 5.15
CA THR A 323 -4.86 6.68 4.41
C THR A 323 -5.93 5.86 5.13
N SER A 324 -5.81 5.66 6.46
CA SER A 324 -6.73 4.79 7.21
C SER A 324 -8.19 5.26 7.22
N PRO A 325 -8.53 6.57 7.23
CA PRO A 325 -9.91 7.00 7.09
C PRO A 325 -10.55 6.60 5.75
N VAL A 326 -9.74 6.49 4.69
CA VAL A 326 -10.21 6.03 3.37
C VAL A 326 -10.53 4.52 3.40
N ASN A 327 -9.70 3.73 4.11
CA ASN A 327 -9.98 2.30 4.34
C ASN A 327 -11.25 2.12 5.15
N LEU A 328 -11.46 2.92 6.20
CA LEU A 328 -12.67 2.86 7.01
C LEU A 328 -13.94 3.06 6.18
N ALA A 329 -13.90 3.96 5.19
CA ALA A 329 -15.00 4.15 4.27
C ALA A 329 -15.15 3.02 3.24
N GLY A 330 -14.10 2.24 3.00
CA GLY A 330 -14.06 1.22 1.96
C GLY A 330 -13.88 1.79 0.54
N PHE A 331 -13.54 3.08 0.40
CA PHE A 331 -13.44 3.77 -0.88
C PHE A 331 -12.10 3.52 -1.57
N PRO A 332 -12.04 3.56 -2.92
CA PRO A 332 -10.80 3.44 -3.66
C PRO A 332 -9.96 4.72 -3.56
N ALA A 333 -8.65 4.57 -3.64
CA ALA A 333 -7.74 5.71 -3.67
C ALA A 333 -6.46 5.38 -4.45
N LEU A 334 -6.05 6.33 -5.28
CA LEU A 334 -4.81 6.29 -6.05
C LEU A 334 -3.78 7.19 -5.36
N THR A 335 -2.55 6.72 -5.19
CA THR A 335 -1.40 7.57 -4.89
C THR A 335 -0.48 7.63 -6.10
N LEU A 336 0.08 8.81 -6.36
CA LEU A 336 1.10 9.02 -7.40
C LEU A 336 2.16 10.00 -6.89
N PRO A 337 3.42 9.87 -7.35
CA PRO A 337 4.50 10.74 -6.93
C PRO A 337 4.37 12.11 -7.61
N VAL A 338 4.58 13.17 -6.84
CA VAL A 338 4.66 14.55 -7.34
C VAL A 338 6.00 15.17 -6.92
N ALA A 339 6.61 15.93 -7.84
CA ALA A 339 7.89 16.57 -7.59
C ALA A 339 7.79 17.61 -6.49
N THR A 340 8.79 17.66 -5.62
CA THR A 340 8.99 18.69 -4.60
C THR A 340 10.18 19.57 -4.98
N GLN A 341 10.41 20.60 -4.18
CA GLN A 341 11.66 21.38 -4.26
C GLN A 341 12.86 20.63 -3.63
N GLN A 342 12.61 19.49 -2.98
CA GLN A 342 13.63 18.64 -2.38
C GLN A 342 13.95 17.41 -3.28
N ARG A 343 14.91 16.60 -2.83
CA ARG A 343 15.30 15.37 -3.56
C ARG A 343 14.22 14.30 -3.59
N LEU A 344 13.39 14.21 -2.53
CA LEU A 344 12.36 13.18 -2.41
C LEU A 344 11.03 13.69 -2.94
N PRO A 345 10.27 12.89 -3.71
CA PRO A 345 8.92 13.25 -4.13
C PRO A 345 7.95 13.21 -2.94
N ALA A 346 6.85 13.95 -3.06
CA ALA A 346 5.67 13.79 -2.23
C ALA A 346 4.72 12.78 -2.88
N GLY A 347 3.83 12.17 -2.08
CA GLY A 347 2.72 11.37 -2.60
C GLY A 347 1.44 12.23 -2.64
N LEU A 348 0.85 12.39 -3.81
CA LEU A 348 -0.51 12.91 -3.96
C LEU A 348 -1.50 11.76 -3.90
N GLN A 349 -2.48 11.81 -3.01
CA GLN A 349 -3.57 10.85 -2.92
C GLN A 349 -4.85 11.43 -3.52
N LEU A 350 -5.45 10.73 -4.47
CA LEU A 350 -6.80 10.96 -4.98
C LEU A 350 -7.75 9.91 -4.38
N ILE A 351 -8.92 10.35 -3.92
CA ILE A 351 -9.96 9.48 -3.32
C ILE A 351 -11.20 9.58 -4.21
N GLY A 352 -11.73 8.44 -4.62
CA GLY A 352 -12.99 8.34 -5.36
C GLY A 352 -14.11 7.73 -4.54
N GLY A 353 -15.34 7.82 -5.01
CA GLY A 353 -16.46 7.04 -4.49
C GLY A 353 -16.31 5.55 -4.80
N PRO A 354 -17.17 4.67 -4.26
CA PRO A 354 -17.13 3.25 -4.57
C PRO A 354 -17.08 2.98 -6.08
N HIS A 355 -16.18 2.11 -6.50
CA HIS A 355 -15.97 1.71 -7.90
C HIS A 355 -15.48 2.82 -8.86
N ALA A 356 -14.93 3.93 -8.34
CA ALA A 356 -14.40 5.03 -9.14
C ALA A 356 -12.93 4.82 -9.60
N GLU A 357 -12.43 3.59 -9.64
CA GLU A 357 -11.04 3.31 -10.01
C GLU A 357 -10.68 3.79 -11.42
N ALA A 358 -11.60 3.66 -12.41
CA ALA A 358 -11.37 4.15 -13.76
C ALA A 358 -11.21 5.68 -13.79
N LEU A 359 -12.07 6.42 -13.07
CA LEU A 359 -11.99 7.86 -12.93
C LEU A 359 -10.70 8.30 -12.22
N LEU A 360 -10.29 7.58 -11.17
CA LEU A 360 -9.04 7.82 -10.45
C LEU A 360 -7.84 7.68 -11.38
N LEU A 361 -7.81 6.62 -12.18
CA LEU A 361 -6.71 6.34 -13.11
C LEU A 361 -6.67 7.35 -14.27
N ALA A 362 -7.80 7.68 -14.87
CA ALA A 362 -7.89 8.69 -15.94
C ALA A 362 -7.40 10.06 -15.43
N THR A 363 -7.84 10.47 -14.24
CA THR A 363 -7.44 11.75 -13.63
C THR A 363 -5.97 11.73 -13.21
N GLY A 364 -5.53 10.62 -12.59
CA GLY A 364 -4.14 10.43 -12.19
C GLY A 364 -3.18 10.54 -13.37
N ALA A 365 -3.52 9.98 -14.54
CA ALA A 365 -2.69 10.06 -15.74
C ALA A 365 -2.52 11.51 -16.27
N ILE A 366 -3.57 12.34 -16.18
CA ILE A 366 -3.49 13.77 -16.52
C ILE A 366 -2.54 14.49 -15.56
N ILE A 367 -2.70 14.28 -14.25
CA ILE A 367 -1.86 14.91 -13.24
C ILE A 367 -0.40 14.46 -13.42
N GLU A 368 -0.17 13.16 -13.60
CA GLU A 368 1.16 12.58 -13.80
C GLU A 368 1.86 13.21 -15.00
N THR A 369 1.19 13.33 -16.14
CA THR A 369 1.70 13.98 -17.35
C THR A 369 2.09 15.43 -17.09
N ALA A 370 1.28 16.17 -16.32
CA ALA A 370 1.52 17.58 -16.01
C ALA A 370 2.73 17.81 -15.08
N VAL A 371 3.18 16.77 -14.33
CA VAL A 371 4.29 16.86 -13.35
C VAL A 371 5.56 16.10 -13.75
N GLN A 372 5.52 15.24 -14.76
CA GLN A 372 6.63 14.34 -15.17
C GLN A 372 7.94 15.06 -15.47
N SER A 373 7.93 16.28 -15.95
CA SER A 373 9.15 17.03 -16.30
C SER A 373 10.08 17.36 -15.12
N LYS A 374 9.70 17.03 -13.87
CA LYS A 374 10.45 17.36 -12.65
C LYS A 374 10.67 16.20 -11.68
N LEU A 375 10.21 14.98 -11.99
CA LEU A 375 10.45 13.82 -11.12
C LEU A 375 11.91 13.32 -11.26
N PRO A 376 12.55 12.88 -10.14
CA PRO A 376 13.89 12.27 -10.22
C PRO A 376 13.85 11.00 -11.07
N ALA A 377 14.83 10.84 -11.96
CA ALA A 377 14.96 9.64 -12.76
C ALA A 377 15.20 8.42 -11.85
N HIS A 378 14.38 7.38 -12.01
CA HIS A 378 14.65 6.07 -11.44
C HIS A 378 15.85 5.46 -12.18
N THR A 379 17.05 5.53 -11.58
CA THR A 379 18.24 4.89 -12.13
C THR A 379 18.15 3.39 -11.85
N PRO A 380 18.09 2.52 -12.88
CA PRO A 380 18.18 1.08 -12.66
C PRO A 380 19.54 0.79 -12.01
N ARG A 381 19.57 0.09 -10.88
CA ARG A 381 20.83 -0.44 -10.36
C ARG A 381 21.35 -1.46 -11.38
N THR A 382 22.37 -1.09 -12.14
CA THR A 382 23.22 -2.07 -12.80
C THR A 382 23.84 -2.93 -11.70
N MET A 383 23.50 -4.22 -11.67
CA MET A 383 24.22 -5.19 -10.83
C MET A 383 25.67 -5.19 -11.31
N GLY A 384 26.53 -4.48 -10.59
CA GLY A 384 27.96 -4.56 -10.78
C GLY A 384 28.39 -6.00 -10.52
N ASN A 385 28.91 -6.62 -11.55
CA ASN A 385 29.61 -7.90 -11.50
C ASN A 385 30.79 -7.75 -10.52
N ARG A 386 30.56 -8.02 -9.22
CA ARG A 386 31.67 -8.22 -8.30
C ARG A 386 32.24 -9.61 -8.59
N SER A 387 33.26 -9.67 -9.45
CA SER A 387 34.15 -10.80 -9.54
C SER A 387 34.70 -11.13 -8.14
N LEU A 388 34.44 -12.34 -7.69
CA LEU A 388 35.07 -12.90 -6.49
C LEU A 388 36.59 -12.91 -6.71
N PRO A 389 37.42 -12.51 -5.71
CA PRO A 389 38.86 -12.69 -5.81
C PRO A 389 39.19 -14.19 -5.89
N PRO A 390 40.26 -14.58 -6.61
CA PRO A 390 40.67 -15.97 -6.70
C PRO A 390 41.07 -16.49 -5.32
N ALA A 391 40.63 -17.70 -5.00
CA ALA A 391 41.03 -18.44 -3.82
C ALA A 391 42.57 -18.61 -3.88
N SER A 392 43.26 -18.03 -2.89
CA SER A 392 44.68 -18.31 -2.66
C SER A 392 44.79 -19.73 -2.12
N GLY A 393 45.63 -20.53 -2.82
CA GLY A 393 46.00 -21.88 -2.46
C GLY A 393 46.75 -22.03 -1.14
#